data_e51d3eb68d0e8df3aae88f185a2212bd
#
_entry.id   e51d3eb68d0e8df3aae88f185a2212bd
#
_cell.length_a   1.000
_cell.length_b   1.000
_cell.length_c   1.000
_cell.angle_alpha   90.00
_cell.angle_beta   90.00
_cell.angle_gamma   90.00
#
_symmetry.space_group_name_H-M   'P 1'
#
loop_
_entity.id
_entity.type
_entity.pdbx_description
1 polymer ?
#
loop_
_entity_poly.entity_id
_entity_poly.type
_entity_poly.pdbx_seq_one_letter_code
_entity_poly.pdbx_strand_id
1 'polypeptide(L)'
;MVMKKSVFIILMLVRFAYAKPAVDPFEADIQPAVFSVTLVMIHDVVDPPLASRYYAYCMLGADAIVSKFNKAVAYPSSYIKSFPAITIKENNKAYNYQVAAIYCIYESGKNLLPSGYLLEEKQAAYLTKLKASGIDTNIINQSVAVAKEVSAQIVNYSRTDNYSRLSTLRGYSPKKGDEYWFPTPPGYFEAVQPHWTTIRPMVIDSSTQFIPPPLIQFSKDSASNFHALAMEVYHALNTKDSTERVEIANYWDCNPFNLSTAGHMSIGFKKMSPGGHWMNIAAIASEQAKIGFDKSIQVQTITAITLMDAFISCWDEKYRSNRIRPETYINRYIDVTWTPILQTPPFPEYTSGHSMISSAAAAVLTYLLGDNFSFTDDSEVMFELPPRTFHSFQQAANEAALSRLYGGIHFRDSVENGQVAGKKVGEYVVGTIKKAGIKGGG
;
A
#
# COMPACT_ATOMS: atom_id res chain seq x y z
N MET A 1 -71.72 28.97 -37.95
CA MET A 1 -71.24 28.98 -36.54
C MET A 1 -70.56 27.64 -36.29
N VAL A 2 -69.23 27.60 -36.45
CA VAL A 2 -68.47 26.38 -36.41
C VAL A 2 -67.74 26.38 -35.07
N MET A 3 -68.10 25.43 -34.17
CA MET A 3 -67.43 25.20 -32.87
C MET A 3 -66.14 24.41 -33.08
N LYS A 4 -64.99 25.05 -32.80
CA LYS A 4 -63.70 24.35 -32.68
C LYS A 4 -63.63 23.63 -31.34
N LYS A 5 -63.57 22.31 -31.40
CA LYS A 5 -63.25 21.49 -30.21
C LYS A 5 -61.71 21.47 -30.03
N SER A 6 -61.22 22.07 -28.96
CA SER A 6 -59.80 21.94 -28.51
C SER A 6 -59.64 20.66 -27.73
N VAL A 7 -58.78 19.78 -28.23
CA VAL A 7 -58.35 18.56 -27.49
C VAL A 7 -57.11 18.93 -26.69
N PHE A 8 -57.22 18.91 -25.36
CA PHE A 8 -56.08 19.04 -24.45
C PHE A 8 -55.46 17.63 -24.27
N ILE A 9 -54.25 17.43 -24.80
CA ILE A 9 -53.45 16.25 -24.52
C ILE A 9 -52.64 16.53 -23.24
N ILE A 10 -53.00 15.86 -22.13
CA ILE A 10 -52.21 15.89 -20.89
C ILE A 10 -51.10 14.87 -21.06
N LEU A 11 -49.87 15.36 -21.26
CA LEU A 11 -48.66 14.51 -21.19
C LEU A 11 -48.34 14.22 -19.71
N MET A 12 -48.68 13.03 -19.25
CA MET A 12 -48.17 12.51 -17.98
C MET A 12 -46.67 12.18 -18.10
N LEU A 13 -45.80 13.05 -17.61
CA LEU A 13 -44.39 12.78 -17.42
C LEU A 13 -44.25 11.82 -16.23
N VAL A 14 -44.13 10.50 -16.52
CA VAL A 14 -43.69 9.51 -15.52
C VAL A 14 -42.21 9.75 -15.25
N ARG A 15 -41.90 10.43 -14.15
CA ARG A 15 -40.55 10.50 -13.61
C ARG A 15 -40.25 9.13 -13.02
N PHE A 16 -39.46 8.30 -13.71
CA PHE A 16 -38.79 7.20 -13.11
C PHE A 16 -37.76 7.78 -12.11
N ALA A 17 -38.13 7.77 -10.82
CA ALA A 17 -37.16 7.98 -9.76
C ALA A 17 -36.24 6.75 -9.77
N TYR A 18 -35.06 6.87 -10.36
CA TYR A 18 -33.98 5.91 -10.07
C TYR A 18 -33.69 6.05 -8.59
N ALA A 19 -34.18 5.08 -7.81
CA ALA A 19 -33.75 4.92 -6.41
C ALA A 19 -32.22 4.74 -6.46
N LYS A 20 -31.46 5.65 -5.84
CA LYS A 20 -30.04 5.44 -5.63
C LYS A 20 -29.89 4.08 -4.93
N PRO A 21 -29.02 3.19 -5.42
CA PRO A 21 -28.78 1.93 -4.72
C PRO A 21 -28.43 2.26 -3.27
N ALA A 22 -29.11 1.58 -2.34
CA ALA A 22 -28.80 1.73 -0.92
C ALA A 22 -27.32 1.39 -0.73
N VAL A 23 -26.57 2.27 -0.06
CA VAL A 23 -25.17 2.02 0.26
C VAL A 23 -25.14 0.78 1.16
N ASP A 24 -24.31 -0.21 0.82
CA ASP A 24 -24.12 -1.41 1.61
C ASP A 24 -23.59 -1.01 3.01
N PRO A 25 -24.30 -1.29 4.09
CA PRO A 25 -23.91 -0.82 5.42
C PRO A 25 -22.56 -1.38 5.90
N PHE A 26 -22.08 -2.48 5.30
CA PHE A 26 -20.81 -3.09 5.64
C PHE A 26 -19.62 -2.57 4.80
N GLU A 27 -19.88 -1.92 3.67
CA GLU A 27 -18.82 -1.31 2.84
C GLU A 27 -18.05 -0.26 3.65
N ALA A 28 -18.75 0.56 4.41
CA ALA A 28 -18.16 1.58 5.28
C ALA A 28 -17.32 1.00 6.45
N ASP A 29 -17.37 -0.31 6.72
CA ASP A 29 -16.56 -0.95 7.76
C ASP A 29 -15.18 -1.42 7.25
N ILE A 30 -14.97 -1.45 5.93
CA ILE A 30 -13.71 -1.93 5.34
C ILE A 30 -12.56 -0.98 5.69
N GLN A 31 -12.72 0.31 5.43
CA GLN A 31 -11.69 1.31 5.70
C GLN A 31 -11.29 1.36 7.18
N PRO A 32 -12.20 1.41 8.16
CA PRO A 32 -11.85 1.33 9.57
C PRO A 32 -11.12 0.04 9.98
N ALA A 33 -11.45 -1.10 9.36
CA ALA A 33 -10.76 -2.35 9.63
C ALA A 33 -9.31 -2.34 9.13
N VAL A 34 -9.08 -1.93 7.88
CA VAL A 34 -7.75 -1.77 7.29
C VAL A 34 -6.93 -0.74 8.08
N PHE A 35 -7.53 0.39 8.41
CA PHE A 35 -6.87 1.44 9.18
C PHE A 35 -6.50 1.00 10.60
N SER A 36 -7.30 0.17 11.24
CA SER A 36 -6.95 -0.40 12.55
C SER A 36 -5.69 -1.27 12.49
N VAL A 37 -5.53 -2.05 11.41
CA VAL A 37 -4.29 -2.80 11.15
C VAL A 37 -3.11 -1.84 10.93
N THR A 38 -3.32 -0.75 10.19
CA THR A 38 -2.33 0.32 9.99
C THR A 38 -1.86 0.91 11.32
N LEU A 39 -2.79 1.23 12.23
CA LEU A 39 -2.47 1.81 13.54
C LEU A 39 -1.58 0.89 14.39
N VAL A 40 -1.82 -0.42 14.36
CA VAL A 40 -0.94 -1.38 15.06
C VAL A 40 0.44 -1.43 14.42
N MET A 41 0.53 -1.38 13.09
CA MET A 41 1.82 -1.35 12.41
C MET A 41 2.60 -0.06 12.66
N ILE A 42 1.93 1.08 12.80
CA ILE A 42 2.52 2.35 13.25
C ILE A 42 3.03 2.21 14.69
N HIS A 43 2.22 1.61 15.58
CA HIS A 43 2.62 1.34 16.96
C HIS A 43 3.90 0.51 17.03
N ASP A 44 3.99 -0.54 16.23
CA ASP A 44 5.11 -1.50 16.21
C ASP A 44 6.30 -1.03 15.37
N VAL A 45 6.22 0.15 14.73
CA VAL A 45 7.27 0.67 13.83
C VAL A 45 7.64 -0.37 12.74
N VAL A 46 6.61 -0.97 12.13
CA VAL A 46 6.82 -2.03 11.13
C VAL A 46 7.47 -1.45 9.88
N ASP A 47 8.53 -2.10 9.41
CA ASP A 47 9.22 -1.69 8.19
C ASP A 47 8.34 -1.83 6.93
N PRO A 48 8.60 -1.04 5.87
CA PRO A 48 7.72 -0.98 4.71
C PRO A 48 7.51 -2.31 3.96
N PRO A 49 8.53 -3.15 3.70
CA PRO A 49 8.34 -4.47 3.13
C PRO A 49 7.45 -5.37 3.99
N LEU A 50 7.72 -5.42 5.28
CA LEU A 50 6.96 -6.25 6.22
C LEU A 50 5.51 -5.78 6.36
N ALA A 51 5.28 -4.47 6.36
CA ALA A 51 3.92 -3.91 6.37
C ALA A 51 3.10 -4.39 5.17
N SER A 52 3.69 -4.39 3.96
CA SER A 52 3.00 -4.88 2.76
C SER A 52 2.60 -6.35 2.85
N ARG A 53 3.46 -7.17 3.45
CA ARG A 53 3.18 -8.59 3.73
C ARG A 53 2.00 -8.76 4.68
N TYR A 54 1.95 -7.97 5.76
CA TYR A 54 0.83 -8.04 6.70
C TYR A 54 -0.50 -7.64 6.05
N TYR A 55 -0.53 -6.55 5.27
CA TYR A 55 -1.73 -6.18 4.52
C TYR A 55 -2.18 -7.29 3.59
N ALA A 56 -1.27 -7.89 2.82
CA ALA A 56 -1.62 -8.96 1.89
C ALA A 56 -2.33 -10.11 2.62
N TYR A 57 -1.76 -10.62 3.70
CA TYR A 57 -2.37 -11.74 4.43
C TYR A 57 -3.66 -11.35 5.18
N CYS A 58 -3.78 -10.14 5.71
CA CYS A 58 -5.03 -9.69 6.33
C CYS A 58 -6.19 -9.65 5.32
N MET A 59 -5.92 -9.15 4.10
CA MET A 59 -6.94 -9.02 3.08
C MET A 59 -7.30 -10.34 2.40
N LEU A 60 -6.34 -11.26 2.22
CA LEU A 60 -6.56 -12.56 1.60
C LEU A 60 -7.63 -13.40 2.29
N GLY A 61 -7.73 -13.31 3.61
CA GLY A 61 -8.78 -14.02 4.37
C GLY A 61 -10.17 -13.49 4.09
N ALA A 62 -10.31 -12.18 4.03
CA ALA A 62 -11.56 -11.51 3.71
C ALA A 62 -12.01 -11.83 2.27
N ASP A 63 -11.10 -11.76 1.30
CA ASP A 63 -11.39 -12.07 -0.11
C ASP A 63 -11.76 -13.54 -0.31
N ALA A 64 -11.09 -14.46 0.39
CA ALA A 64 -11.46 -15.88 0.37
C ALA A 64 -12.87 -16.14 0.92
N ILE A 65 -13.31 -15.43 1.95
CA ILE A 65 -14.68 -15.52 2.47
C ILE A 65 -15.67 -15.00 1.44
N VAL A 66 -15.43 -13.79 0.91
CA VAL A 66 -16.31 -13.15 -0.09
C VAL A 66 -16.47 -14.03 -1.31
N SER A 67 -15.37 -14.49 -1.91
CA SER A 67 -15.38 -15.31 -3.12
C SER A 67 -15.96 -16.72 -2.92
N LYS A 68 -15.93 -17.26 -1.71
CA LYS A 68 -16.66 -18.50 -1.38
C LYS A 68 -18.16 -18.31 -1.32
N PHE A 69 -18.61 -17.17 -0.81
CA PHE A 69 -20.02 -16.84 -0.73
C PHE A 69 -20.58 -16.37 -2.06
N ASN A 70 -19.93 -15.39 -2.69
CA ASN A 70 -20.31 -14.83 -4.00
C ASN A 70 -19.46 -15.44 -5.13
N LYS A 71 -20.05 -16.36 -5.89
CA LYS A 71 -19.37 -17.06 -7.00
C LYS A 71 -19.06 -16.16 -8.20
N ALA A 72 -19.57 -14.94 -8.25
CA ALA A 72 -19.20 -13.94 -9.25
C ALA A 72 -17.86 -13.27 -8.95
N VAL A 73 -17.35 -13.38 -7.71
CA VAL A 73 -16.03 -12.88 -7.29
C VAL A 73 -14.99 -13.98 -7.55
N ALA A 74 -13.92 -13.65 -8.27
CA ALA A 74 -12.84 -14.57 -8.56
C ALA A 74 -12.15 -15.05 -7.27
N TYR A 75 -11.99 -16.38 -7.13
CA TYR A 75 -11.34 -16.95 -5.96
C TYR A 75 -9.80 -16.71 -6.01
N PRO A 76 -9.15 -16.38 -4.90
CA PRO A 76 -7.72 -15.99 -4.88
C PRO A 76 -6.76 -16.96 -5.58
N SER A 77 -7.02 -18.27 -5.57
CA SER A 77 -6.15 -19.24 -6.27
C SER A 77 -6.14 -19.08 -7.80
N SER A 78 -7.07 -18.31 -8.38
CA SER A 78 -7.10 -18.05 -9.83
C SER A 78 -6.08 -17.00 -10.27
N TYR A 79 -5.54 -16.21 -9.32
CA TYR A 79 -4.56 -15.15 -9.62
C TYR A 79 -3.39 -15.06 -8.62
N ILE A 80 -3.43 -15.84 -7.53
CA ILE A 80 -2.36 -15.91 -6.52
C ILE A 80 -1.70 -17.28 -6.56
N LYS A 81 -0.39 -17.29 -6.64
CA LYS A 81 0.41 -18.50 -6.68
C LYS A 81 0.33 -19.29 -5.38
N SER A 82 0.15 -20.61 -5.51
CA SER A 82 0.13 -21.52 -4.36
C SER A 82 -0.87 -21.15 -3.26
N PHE A 83 -1.92 -20.38 -3.60
CA PHE A 83 -2.96 -20.07 -2.64
C PHE A 83 -3.73 -21.34 -2.26
N PRO A 84 -3.88 -21.66 -0.96
CA PRO A 84 -4.50 -22.91 -0.53
C PRO A 84 -6.01 -22.92 -0.77
N ALA A 85 -6.57 -24.11 -0.87
CA ALA A 85 -8.02 -24.26 -0.79
C ALA A 85 -8.48 -23.98 0.64
N ILE A 86 -9.06 -22.80 0.89
CA ILE A 86 -9.63 -22.46 2.19
C ILE A 86 -10.92 -23.27 2.40
N THR A 87 -11.06 -23.91 3.54
CA THR A 87 -12.26 -24.64 3.92
C THR A 87 -13.04 -23.88 4.99
N ILE A 88 -14.36 -23.89 4.87
CA ILE A 88 -15.30 -23.45 5.91
C ILE A 88 -16.16 -24.66 6.25
N LYS A 89 -16.20 -25.04 7.51
CA LYS A 89 -16.92 -26.26 7.94
C LYS A 89 -18.40 -26.15 7.58
N GLU A 90 -18.93 -27.17 6.93
CA GLU A 90 -20.33 -27.22 6.47
C GLU A 90 -21.36 -27.15 7.61
N ASN A 91 -20.95 -27.50 8.83
CA ASN A 91 -21.82 -27.46 10.03
C ASN A 91 -22.05 -26.04 10.57
N ASN A 92 -21.49 -25.02 9.91
CA ASN A 92 -21.77 -23.65 10.29
C ASN A 92 -23.18 -23.27 9.90
N LYS A 93 -23.98 -22.98 10.91
CA LYS A 93 -25.32 -22.38 10.79
C LYS A 93 -25.24 -21.09 9.98
N ALA A 94 -26.37 -20.50 9.64
CA ALA A 94 -26.44 -19.25 8.93
C ALA A 94 -25.50 -18.20 9.54
N TYR A 95 -24.64 -17.59 8.71
CA TYR A 95 -23.73 -16.52 9.08
C TYR A 95 -23.82 -15.38 8.04
N ASN A 96 -23.39 -14.19 8.43
CA ASN A 96 -23.24 -13.07 7.52
C ASN A 96 -21.78 -13.04 7.02
N TYR A 97 -21.57 -13.24 5.71
CA TYR A 97 -20.22 -13.31 5.12
C TYR A 97 -19.48 -11.98 5.17
N GLN A 98 -20.19 -10.84 5.11
CA GLN A 98 -19.60 -9.51 5.19
C GLN A 98 -19.04 -9.26 6.60
N VAL A 99 -19.83 -9.62 7.63
CA VAL A 99 -19.34 -9.61 9.02
C VAL A 99 -18.14 -10.52 9.19
N ALA A 100 -18.19 -11.73 8.63
CA ALA A 100 -17.07 -12.67 8.70
C ALA A 100 -15.82 -12.14 8.01
N ALA A 101 -15.96 -11.49 6.84
CA ALA A 101 -14.85 -10.90 6.11
C ALA A 101 -14.18 -9.76 6.88
N ILE A 102 -14.95 -8.81 7.42
CA ILE A 102 -14.41 -7.71 8.25
C ILE A 102 -13.74 -8.26 9.50
N TYR A 103 -14.39 -9.17 10.22
CA TYR A 103 -13.81 -9.75 11.43
C TYR A 103 -12.53 -10.55 11.12
N CYS A 104 -12.45 -11.17 9.93
CA CYS A 104 -11.27 -11.89 9.47
C CYS A 104 -10.05 -10.96 9.27
N ILE A 105 -10.25 -9.71 8.83
CA ILE A 105 -9.18 -8.71 8.73
C ILE A 105 -8.59 -8.46 10.11
N TYR A 106 -9.42 -8.17 11.11
CA TYR A 106 -8.98 -7.97 12.49
C TYR A 106 -8.30 -9.22 13.08
N GLU A 107 -8.91 -10.40 12.90
CA GLU A 107 -8.39 -11.65 13.48
C GLU A 107 -7.04 -12.04 12.83
N SER A 108 -6.88 -11.82 11.52
CA SER A 108 -5.62 -12.07 10.84
C SER A 108 -4.54 -11.08 11.30
N GLY A 109 -4.88 -9.79 11.42
CA GLY A 109 -3.97 -8.80 11.99
C GLY A 109 -3.56 -9.14 13.41
N LYS A 110 -4.52 -9.53 14.26
CA LYS A 110 -4.26 -9.98 15.64
C LYS A 110 -3.25 -11.12 15.71
N ASN A 111 -3.34 -12.08 14.81
CA ASN A 111 -2.49 -13.28 14.84
C ASN A 111 -1.15 -13.10 14.09
N LEU A 112 -1.00 -12.06 13.27
CA LEU A 112 0.19 -11.82 12.45
C LEU A 112 1.10 -10.72 13.01
N LEU A 113 0.51 -9.66 13.60
CA LEU A 113 1.25 -8.48 14.06
C LEU A 113 1.86 -8.72 15.44
N PRO A 114 3.05 -8.15 15.74
CA PRO A 114 3.69 -8.28 17.05
C PRO A 114 2.78 -7.81 18.20
N SER A 115 2.17 -6.62 18.07
CA SER A 115 1.20 -6.10 19.04
C SER A 115 -0.25 -6.30 18.58
N GLY A 116 -0.52 -7.43 17.91
CA GLY A 116 -1.84 -7.74 17.35
C GLY A 116 -2.97 -7.77 18.40
N TYR A 117 -2.66 -8.00 19.68
CA TYR A 117 -3.61 -7.92 20.78
C TYR A 117 -4.33 -6.57 20.88
N LEU A 118 -3.74 -5.48 20.38
CA LEU A 118 -4.37 -4.14 20.31
C LEU A 118 -5.62 -4.14 19.42
N LEU A 119 -5.77 -5.10 18.53
CA LEU A 119 -6.98 -5.25 17.70
C LEU A 119 -8.17 -5.85 18.47
N GLU A 120 -7.98 -6.40 19.68
CA GLU A 120 -9.08 -6.98 20.47
C GLU A 120 -10.10 -5.92 20.87
N GLU A 121 -9.66 -4.71 21.19
CA GLU A 121 -10.57 -3.57 21.47
C GLU A 121 -11.39 -3.22 20.21
N LYS A 122 -10.74 -3.21 19.03
CA LYS A 122 -11.42 -2.92 17.76
C LYS A 122 -12.43 -4.01 17.39
N GLN A 123 -12.06 -5.28 17.62
CA GLN A 123 -12.99 -6.42 17.49
C GLN A 123 -14.21 -6.25 18.40
N ALA A 124 -14.00 -5.93 19.69
CA ALA A 124 -15.09 -5.74 20.65
C ALA A 124 -16.01 -4.57 20.27
N ALA A 125 -15.43 -3.45 19.83
CA ALA A 125 -16.19 -2.29 19.35
C ALA A 125 -17.03 -2.64 18.10
N TYR A 126 -16.46 -3.39 17.16
CA TYR A 126 -17.17 -3.84 15.97
C TYR A 126 -18.35 -4.76 16.33
N LEU A 127 -18.16 -5.74 17.24
CA LEU A 127 -19.24 -6.60 17.70
C LEU A 127 -20.35 -5.83 18.43
N THR A 128 -20.00 -4.80 19.19
CA THR A 128 -20.95 -3.90 19.85
C THR A 128 -21.78 -3.12 18.83
N LYS A 129 -21.14 -2.58 17.79
CA LYS A 129 -21.81 -1.92 16.66
C LYS A 129 -22.80 -2.84 15.97
N LEU A 130 -22.42 -4.08 15.67
CA LEU A 130 -23.30 -5.06 15.01
C LEU A 130 -24.54 -5.39 15.84
N LYS A 131 -24.38 -5.58 17.16
CA LYS A 131 -25.51 -5.79 18.07
C LYS A 131 -26.45 -4.58 18.11
N ALA A 132 -25.89 -3.37 18.19
CA ALA A 132 -26.67 -2.13 18.17
C ALA A 132 -27.43 -1.93 16.85
N SER A 133 -26.91 -2.47 15.73
CA SER A 133 -27.58 -2.47 14.43
C SER A 133 -28.67 -3.54 14.30
N GLY A 134 -28.96 -4.32 15.37
CA GLY A 134 -30.03 -5.31 15.40
C GLY A 134 -29.69 -6.65 14.73
N ILE A 135 -28.40 -6.93 14.45
CA ILE A 135 -27.99 -8.22 13.91
C ILE A 135 -28.10 -9.29 15.01
N ASP A 136 -28.72 -10.41 14.67
CA ASP A 136 -28.91 -11.54 15.62
C ASP A 136 -27.57 -12.03 16.18
N THR A 137 -27.51 -12.23 17.50
CA THR A 137 -26.28 -12.63 18.19
C THR A 137 -25.73 -13.98 17.71
N ASN A 138 -26.60 -14.92 17.29
CA ASN A 138 -26.16 -16.21 16.76
C ASN A 138 -25.52 -16.04 15.40
N ILE A 139 -26.07 -15.16 14.54
CA ILE A 139 -25.44 -14.79 13.24
C ILE A 139 -24.07 -14.17 13.47
N ILE A 140 -23.95 -13.23 14.41
CA ILE A 140 -22.65 -12.62 14.77
C ILE A 140 -21.67 -13.71 15.21
N ASN A 141 -22.06 -14.58 16.15
CA ASN A 141 -21.18 -15.63 16.68
C ASN A 141 -20.72 -16.62 15.59
N GLN A 142 -21.62 -17.00 14.68
CA GLN A 142 -21.26 -17.88 13.55
C GLN A 142 -20.32 -17.17 12.56
N SER A 143 -20.55 -15.89 12.27
CA SER A 143 -19.67 -15.09 11.42
C SER A 143 -18.26 -14.98 12.02
N VAL A 144 -18.16 -14.77 13.33
CA VAL A 144 -16.88 -14.75 14.06
C VAL A 144 -16.19 -16.12 14.00
N ALA A 145 -16.93 -17.21 14.13
CA ALA A 145 -16.37 -18.57 14.04
C ALA A 145 -15.77 -18.84 12.65
N VAL A 146 -16.49 -18.47 11.58
CA VAL A 146 -15.99 -18.54 10.19
C VAL A 146 -14.75 -17.69 10.00
N ALA A 147 -14.75 -16.46 10.49
CA ALA A 147 -13.61 -15.55 10.38
C ALA A 147 -12.35 -16.12 11.04
N LYS A 148 -12.47 -16.69 12.25
CA LYS A 148 -11.36 -17.31 12.97
C LYS A 148 -10.84 -18.57 12.26
N GLU A 149 -11.73 -19.39 11.73
CA GLU A 149 -11.36 -20.59 10.98
C GLU A 149 -10.57 -20.24 9.70
N VAL A 150 -11.03 -19.25 8.95
CA VAL A 150 -10.33 -18.77 7.74
C VAL A 150 -9.03 -18.09 8.10
N SER A 151 -9.02 -17.19 9.08
CA SER A 151 -7.80 -16.51 9.55
C SER A 151 -6.71 -17.51 9.94
N ALA A 152 -7.03 -18.57 10.67
CA ALA A 152 -6.06 -19.61 11.04
C ALA A 152 -5.43 -20.28 9.81
N GLN A 153 -6.19 -20.53 8.74
CA GLN A 153 -5.67 -21.10 7.50
C GLN A 153 -4.78 -20.11 6.76
N ILE A 154 -5.14 -18.81 6.74
CA ILE A 154 -4.30 -17.75 6.15
C ILE A 154 -2.99 -17.58 6.93
N VAL A 155 -3.03 -17.59 8.27
CA VAL A 155 -1.82 -17.54 9.10
C VAL A 155 -0.91 -18.75 8.82
N ASN A 156 -1.47 -19.93 8.63
CA ASN A 156 -0.69 -21.11 8.23
C ASN A 156 -0.08 -20.94 6.82
N TYR A 157 -0.83 -20.37 5.87
CA TYR A 157 -0.31 -20.05 4.54
C TYR A 157 0.82 -19.03 4.59
N SER A 158 0.72 -18.00 5.46
CA SER A 158 1.77 -17.00 5.62
C SER A 158 3.10 -17.58 6.14
N ARG A 159 3.06 -18.68 6.89
CA ARG A 159 4.26 -19.35 7.41
C ARG A 159 5.08 -20.06 6.33
N THR A 160 4.51 -20.26 5.14
CA THR A 160 5.17 -20.94 4.01
C THR A 160 5.89 -19.98 3.06
N ASP A 161 5.94 -18.69 3.34
CA ASP A 161 6.51 -17.66 2.48
C ASP A 161 7.99 -17.33 2.74
N ASN A 162 8.65 -18.11 3.56
CA ASN A 162 10.05 -17.96 4.01
C ASN A 162 10.31 -16.82 5.02
N TYR A 163 9.32 -16.03 5.43
CA TYR A 163 9.54 -14.91 6.37
C TYR A 163 10.22 -15.37 7.67
N SER A 164 9.77 -16.48 8.25
CA SER A 164 10.35 -17.04 9.49
C SER A 164 11.84 -17.41 9.40
N ARG A 165 12.37 -17.59 8.18
CA ARG A 165 13.78 -17.91 7.94
C ARG A 165 14.69 -16.69 7.90
N LEU A 166 14.13 -15.48 7.72
CA LEU A 166 14.94 -14.25 7.57
C LEU A 166 15.83 -14.00 8.78
N SER A 167 15.32 -14.23 9.98
CA SER A 167 16.07 -14.06 11.24
C SER A 167 17.25 -15.03 11.41
N THR A 168 17.29 -16.11 10.63
CA THR A 168 18.40 -17.09 10.65
C THR A 168 19.49 -16.78 9.64
N LEU A 169 19.26 -15.81 8.75
CA LEU A 169 20.21 -15.42 7.72
C LEU A 169 21.22 -14.41 8.29
N ARG A 170 22.42 -14.39 7.72
CA ARG A 170 23.46 -13.46 8.12
C ARG A 170 23.01 -12.01 7.90
N GLY A 171 23.21 -11.15 8.91
CA GLY A 171 22.96 -9.71 8.79
C GLY A 171 23.77 -9.06 7.66
N TYR A 172 23.29 -7.92 7.18
CA TYR A 172 23.97 -7.15 6.16
C TYR A 172 25.32 -6.61 6.68
N SER A 173 26.33 -6.68 5.82
CA SER A 173 27.62 -6.03 6.07
C SER A 173 27.90 -5.03 4.96
N PRO A 174 28.18 -3.74 5.27
CA PRO A 174 28.50 -2.75 4.27
C PRO A 174 29.64 -3.19 3.36
N LYS A 175 29.49 -2.99 2.05
CA LYS A 175 30.56 -3.25 1.07
C LYS A 175 31.63 -2.17 1.17
N LYS A 176 32.86 -2.53 0.84
CA LYS A 176 33.97 -1.56 0.71
C LYS A 176 33.89 -0.85 -0.64
N GLY A 177 33.96 0.47 -0.64
CA GLY A 177 33.93 1.31 -1.83
C GLY A 177 33.03 2.54 -1.60
N ASP A 178 33.37 3.65 -2.26
CA ASP A 178 32.66 4.90 -2.07
C ASP A 178 31.29 4.91 -2.76
N GLU A 179 31.10 4.02 -3.71
CA GLU A 179 29.87 3.84 -4.48
C GLU A 179 28.76 3.11 -3.71
N TYR A 180 29.13 2.43 -2.61
CA TYR A 180 28.20 1.57 -1.87
C TYR A 180 27.54 2.27 -0.69
N TRP A 181 26.32 1.85 -0.42
CA TRP A 181 25.55 2.31 0.71
C TRP A 181 26.10 1.74 2.04
N PHE A 182 26.04 2.58 3.05
CA PHE A 182 26.18 2.21 4.45
C PHE A 182 25.21 3.02 5.31
N PRO A 183 24.94 2.61 6.58
CA PRO A 183 24.04 3.32 7.48
C PRO A 183 24.35 4.81 7.61
N THR A 184 23.30 5.65 7.59
CA THR A 184 23.39 7.11 7.61
C THR A 184 22.93 7.70 8.93
N PRO A 185 23.30 8.96 9.26
CA PRO A 185 22.77 9.67 10.43
C PRO A 185 21.23 9.78 10.37
N PRO A 186 20.57 10.13 11.50
CA PRO A 186 21.15 10.25 12.85
C PRO A 186 21.26 8.91 13.57
N GLY A 187 20.48 7.88 13.16
CA GLY A 187 20.34 6.65 13.91
C GLY A 187 21.33 5.56 13.55
N TYR A 188 21.98 5.63 12.38
CA TYR A 188 22.84 4.58 11.83
C TYR A 188 22.21 3.19 11.91
N PHE A 189 20.91 3.12 11.66
CA PHE A 189 20.13 1.89 11.74
C PHE A 189 20.69 0.80 10.84
N GLU A 190 20.54 -0.44 11.28
CA GLU A 190 20.88 -1.63 10.47
C GLU A 190 20.06 -1.67 9.18
N ALA A 191 20.60 -2.37 8.19
CA ALA A 191 19.97 -2.55 6.89
C ALA A 191 18.61 -3.27 7.01
N VAL A 192 17.55 -2.62 6.54
CA VAL A 192 16.19 -3.16 6.59
C VAL A 192 16.02 -4.26 5.56
N GLN A 193 15.64 -5.45 6.02
CA GLN A 193 15.21 -6.60 5.21
C GLN A 193 16.17 -6.99 4.06
N PRO A 194 17.47 -7.19 4.28
CA PRO A 194 18.44 -7.44 3.21
C PRO A 194 18.18 -8.75 2.43
N HIS A 195 17.35 -9.63 2.95
CA HIS A 195 17.00 -10.90 2.34
C HIS A 195 15.54 -10.98 1.86
N TRP A 196 14.86 -9.83 1.71
CA TRP A 196 13.45 -9.79 1.33
C TRP A 196 13.15 -10.46 -0.01
N THR A 197 14.13 -10.56 -0.89
CA THR A 197 14.05 -11.27 -2.18
C THR A 197 13.73 -12.75 -2.05
N THR A 198 13.94 -13.34 -0.87
CA THR A 198 13.64 -14.75 -0.61
C THR A 198 12.19 -15.01 -0.22
N ILE A 199 11.42 -13.96 0.00
CA ILE A 199 9.98 -14.06 0.28
C ILE A 199 9.26 -14.56 -0.97
N ARG A 200 8.33 -15.51 -0.78
CA ARG A 200 7.48 -15.99 -1.87
C ARG A 200 6.61 -14.86 -2.41
N PRO A 201 6.70 -14.51 -3.70
CA PRO A 201 5.79 -13.54 -4.30
C PRO A 201 4.37 -14.09 -4.41
N MET A 202 3.40 -13.18 -4.54
CA MET A 202 1.99 -13.51 -4.68
C MET A 202 1.61 -13.76 -6.15
N VAL A 203 2.05 -12.90 -7.07
CA VAL A 203 1.67 -12.91 -8.48
C VAL A 203 2.89 -12.98 -9.40
N ILE A 204 3.92 -12.16 -9.19
CA ILE A 204 5.12 -12.16 -10.03
C ILE A 204 5.88 -13.49 -9.95
N ASP A 205 6.69 -13.82 -10.97
CA ASP A 205 7.37 -15.12 -11.03
C ASP A 205 8.60 -15.19 -10.14
N SER A 206 9.30 -14.08 -10.01
CA SER A 206 10.50 -13.94 -9.16
C SER A 206 10.76 -12.47 -8.83
N SER A 207 11.62 -12.22 -7.85
CA SER A 207 12.08 -10.87 -7.49
C SER A 207 12.79 -10.15 -8.66
N THR A 208 13.38 -10.91 -9.59
CA THR A 208 14.14 -10.41 -10.74
C THR A 208 13.32 -10.28 -12.03
N GLN A 209 12.02 -10.56 -11.99
CA GLN A 209 11.20 -10.54 -13.23
C GLN A 209 11.14 -9.17 -13.90
N PHE A 210 11.17 -8.10 -13.11
CA PHE A 210 11.05 -6.72 -13.60
C PHE A 210 12.27 -5.88 -13.20
N ILE A 211 13.45 -6.27 -13.71
CA ILE A 211 14.68 -5.52 -13.50
C ILE A 211 14.49 -4.11 -14.07
N PRO A 212 14.75 -3.05 -13.26
CA PRO A 212 14.69 -1.68 -13.73
C PRO A 212 15.80 -1.38 -14.76
N PRO A 213 15.69 -0.28 -15.53
CA PRO A 213 16.78 0.19 -16.36
C PRO A 213 18.09 0.35 -15.58
N PRO A 214 19.27 0.25 -16.21
CA PRO A 214 20.54 0.40 -15.51
C PRO A 214 20.67 1.78 -14.82
N LEU A 215 21.23 1.78 -13.61
CA LEU A 215 21.56 3.02 -12.89
C LEU A 215 22.74 3.75 -13.55
N ILE A 216 22.80 5.08 -13.36
CA ILE A 216 23.96 5.88 -13.72
C ILE A 216 25.11 5.49 -12.76
N GLN A 217 26.26 5.15 -13.36
CA GLN A 217 27.42 4.65 -12.62
C GLN A 217 28.03 5.75 -11.74
N PHE A 218 28.44 5.36 -10.53
CA PHE A 218 29.13 6.25 -9.59
C PHE A 218 30.37 6.87 -10.20
N SER A 219 30.57 8.16 -9.96
CA SER A 219 31.76 8.90 -10.32
C SER A 219 32.01 10.04 -9.35
N LYS A 220 33.28 10.34 -9.10
CA LYS A 220 33.71 11.51 -8.33
C LYS A 220 34.01 12.73 -9.22
N ASP A 221 34.05 12.53 -10.54
CA ASP A 221 34.30 13.59 -11.51
C ASP A 221 33.11 14.57 -11.54
N SER A 222 33.41 15.86 -11.34
CA SER A 222 32.40 16.92 -11.35
C SER A 222 31.73 17.14 -12.71
N ALA A 223 32.32 16.62 -13.79
CA ALA A 223 31.73 16.64 -15.14
C ALA A 223 30.86 15.41 -15.44
N SER A 224 30.77 14.46 -14.52
CA SER A 224 30.05 13.22 -14.74
C SER A 224 28.52 13.36 -14.60
N ASN A 225 27.78 12.47 -15.26
CA ASN A 225 26.34 12.38 -15.11
C ASN A 225 25.92 12.06 -13.65
N PHE A 226 26.75 11.31 -12.90
CA PHE A 226 26.45 11.01 -11.50
C PHE A 226 26.53 12.26 -10.62
N HIS A 227 27.58 13.10 -10.85
CA HIS A 227 27.69 14.38 -10.16
C HIS A 227 26.51 15.31 -10.50
N ALA A 228 26.08 15.35 -11.76
CA ALA A 228 24.90 16.12 -12.17
C ALA A 228 23.63 15.67 -11.44
N LEU A 229 23.41 14.36 -11.23
CA LEU A 229 22.32 13.85 -10.40
C LEU A 229 22.42 14.35 -8.96
N ALA A 230 23.61 14.37 -8.37
CA ALA A 230 23.81 14.84 -7.01
C ALA A 230 23.58 16.36 -6.89
N MET A 231 24.01 17.15 -7.87
CA MET A 231 23.76 18.58 -7.93
C MET A 231 22.29 18.91 -8.10
N GLU A 232 21.51 18.09 -8.83
CA GLU A 232 20.07 18.25 -8.91
C GLU A 232 19.40 18.08 -7.54
N VAL A 233 19.80 17.07 -6.77
CA VAL A 233 19.30 16.87 -5.41
C VAL A 233 19.72 18.02 -4.49
N TYR A 234 21.00 18.44 -4.56
CA TYR A 234 21.57 19.54 -3.78
C TYR A 234 20.80 20.85 -3.98
N HIS A 235 20.34 21.11 -5.22
CA HIS A 235 19.60 22.31 -5.58
C HIS A 235 18.07 22.12 -5.63
N ALA A 236 17.54 20.97 -5.24
CA ALA A 236 16.12 20.66 -5.41
C ALA A 236 15.17 21.71 -4.80
N LEU A 237 15.61 22.43 -3.76
CA LEU A 237 14.85 23.49 -3.10
C LEU A 237 15.26 24.91 -3.49
N ASN A 238 16.27 25.07 -4.34
CA ASN A 238 16.71 26.39 -4.79
C ASN A 238 15.84 26.90 -5.95
N THR A 239 14.52 26.88 -5.77
CA THR A 239 13.52 27.26 -6.77
C THR A 239 12.43 28.12 -6.14
N LYS A 240 11.67 28.86 -6.99
CA LYS A 240 10.48 29.61 -6.53
C LYS A 240 9.38 28.72 -5.95
N ASP A 241 9.35 27.44 -6.32
CA ASP A 241 8.34 26.44 -5.89
C ASP A 241 8.86 25.64 -4.66
N SER A 242 9.84 26.15 -3.93
CA SER A 242 10.46 25.43 -2.80
C SER A 242 9.48 25.06 -1.70
N THR A 243 8.52 25.96 -1.38
CA THR A 243 7.49 25.70 -0.37
C THR A 243 6.62 24.50 -0.73
N GLU A 244 6.10 24.46 -1.97
CA GLU A 244 5.29 23.33 -2.45
C GLU A 244 6.10 22.03 -2.46
N ARG A 245 7.37 22.07 -2.85
CA ARG A 245 8.24 20.89 -2.83
C ARG A 245 8.47 20.34 -1.43
N VAL A 246 8.60 21.23 -0.44
CA VAL A 246 8.68 20.85 0.98
C VAL A 246 7.37 20.22 1.45
N GLU A 247 6.23 20.80 1.10
CA GLU A 247 4.91 20.25 1.43
C GLU A 247 4.70 18.87 0.81
N ILE A 248 5.03 18.69 -0.48
CA ILE A 248 4.99 17.40 -1.17
C ILE A 248 5.92 16.38 -0.48
N ALA A 249 7.16 16.77 -0.16
CA ALA A 249 8.10 15.88 0.51
C ALA A 249 7.57 15.40 1.86
N ASN A 250 7.01 16.30 2.67
CA ASN A 250 6.46 15.98 3.98
C ASN A 250 5.19 15.14 3.90
N TYR A 251 4.31 15.41 2.93
CA TYR A 251 3.06 14.65 2.74
C TYR A 251 3.33 13.17 2.44
N TRP A 252 4.34 12.89 1.62
CA TRP A 252 4.75 11.53 1.27
C TRP A 252 5.89 10.99 2.15
N ASP A 253 6.18 11.61 3.31
CA ASP A 253 7.20 11.10 4.25
C ASP A 253 6.65 9.94 5.08
N CYS A 254 6.48 8.81 4.44
CA CYS A 254 6.04 7.58 5.07
C CYS A 254 7.23 6.78 5.64
N ASN A 255 8.06 7.44 6.45
CA ASN A 255 9.25 6.82 7.07
C ASN A 255 8.96 6.41 8.51
N PRO A 256 8.76 5.09 8.81
CA PRO A 256 8.52 4.64 10.18
C PRO A 256 9.75 4.79 11.10
N PHE A 257 10.95 4.99 10.53
CA PHE A 257 12.21 5.14 11.26
C PHE A 257 12.59 6.59 11.55
N ASN A 258 11.67 7.54 11.37
CA ASN A 258 11.96 8.95 11.57
C ASN A 258 12.35 9.22 13.03
N LEU A 259 13.54 9.81 13.24
CA LEU A 259 14.17 10.01 14.53
C LEU A 259 14.64 11.48 14.67
N SER A 260 14.15 12.17 15.69
CA SER A 260 14.70 13.46 16.11
C SER A 260 15.63 13.25 17.30
N THR A 261 16.83 13.81 17.22
CA THR A 261 17.82 13.75 18.30
C THR A 261 18.05 15.16 18.83
N ALA A 262 17.91 15.35 20.15
CA ALA A 262 18.20 16.60 20.84
C ALA A 262 19.00 16.30 22.12
N GLY A 263 20.30 16.60 22.11
CA GLY A 263 21.21 16.25 23.20
C GLY A 263 21.26 14.75 23.44
N HIS A 264 20.85 14.30 24.63
CA HIS A 264 20.77 12.88 24.98
C HIS A 264 19.44 12.22 24.70
N MET A 265 18.47 12.95 24.14
CA MET A 265 17.15 12.44 23.82
C MET A 265 17.04 12.06 22.36
N SER A 266 16.44 10.88 22.11
CA SER A 266 16.04 10.43 20.78
C SER A 266 14.54 10.17 20.78
N ILE A 267 13.81 10.91 19.95
CA ILE A 267 12.34 10.80 19.84
C ILE A 267 12.03 10.25 18.45
N GLY A 268 11.40 9.08 18.41
CA GLY A 268 10.91 8.49 17.17
C GLY A 268 9.54 9.06 16.82
N PHE A 269 9.40 9.57 15.61
CA PHE A 269 8.10 9.95 15.04
C PHE A 269 7.57 8.77 14.25
N LYS A 270 6.53 8.14 14.77
CA LYS A 270 5.91 6.98 14.15
C LYS A 270 5.04 7.43 13.00
N LYS A 271 5.37 7.03 11.78
CA LYS A 271 4.60 7.31 10.57
C LYS A 271 4.09 6.02 9.92
N MET A 272 3.05 6.17 9.12
CA MET A 272 2.52 5.11 8.29
C MET A 272 3.55 4.70 7.22
N SER A 273 3.62 3.41 6.88
CA SER A 273 4.46 2.96 5.76
C SER A 273 3.87 3.40 4.41
N PRO A 274 4.70 3.51 3.34
CA PRO A 274 4.17 3.87 2.01
C PRO A 274 3.11 2.87 1.51
N GLY A 275 3.23 1.58 1.84
CA GLY A 275 2.20 0.59 1.55
C GLY A 275 0.89 0.87 2.29
N GLY A 276 0.97 1.30 3.56
CA GLY A 276 -0.19 1.72 4.34
C GLY A 276 -0.91 2.92 3.74
N HIS A 277 -0.17 3.90 3.27
CA HIS A 277 -0.74 5.05 2.59
C HIS A 277 -1.57 4.63 1.36
N TRP A 278 -1.01 3.77 0.50
CA TRP A 278 -1.73 3.25 -0.67
C TRP A 278 -2.91 2.34 -0.33
N MET A 279 -2.87 1.61 0.77
CA MET A 279 -4.02 0.85 1.27
C MET A 279 -5.17 1.78 1.71
N ASN A 280 -4.86 2.90 2.37
CA ASN A 280 -5.87 3.91 2.72
C ASN A 280 -6.41 4.62 1.48
N ILE A 281 -5.56 5.03 0.52
CA ILE A 281 -6.01 5.58 -0.77
C ILE A 281 -6.98 4.61 -1.47
N ALA A 282 -6.66 3.32 -1.52
CA ALA A 282 -7.54 2.31 -2.12
C ALA A 282 -8.90 2.21 -1.39
N ALA A 283 -8.92 2.34 -0.06
CA ALA A 283 -10.16 2.34 0.72
C ALA A 283 -11.01 3.59 0.45
N ILE A 284 -10.40 4.78 0.52
CA ILE A 284 -11.04 6.07 0.21
C ILE A 284 -11.64 6.04 -1.20
N ALA A 285 -10.86 5.60 -2.18
CA ALA A 285 -11.31 5.54 -3.57
C ALA A 285 -12.45 4.54 -3.77
N SER A 286 -12.41 3.37 -3.13
CA SER A 286 -13.48 2.37 -3.20
C SER A 286 -14.78 2.90 -2.62
N GLU A 287 -14.73 3.57 -1.47
CA GLU A 287 -15.89 4.19 -0.84
C GLU A 287 -16.47 5.33 -1.70
N GLN A 288 -15.62 6.21 -2.24
CA GLN A 288 -16.06 7.28 -3.15
C GLN A 288 -16.68 6.73 -4.43
N ALA A 289 -16.14 5.64 -4.98
CA ALA A 289 -16.67 4.99 -6.17
C ALA A 289 -17.98 4.22 -5.92
N LYS A 290 -18.32 3.92 -4.66
CA LYS A 290 -19.52 3.16 -4.25
C LYS A 290 -19.64 1.82 -4.99
N ILE A 291 -18.54 1.10 -5.06
CA ILE A 291 -18.44 -0.14 -5.84
C ILE A 291 -19.03 -1.36 -5.15
N GLY A 292 -19.48 -1.21 -3.93
CA GLY A 292 -20.07 -2.25 -3.09
C GLY A 292 -19.03 -3.10 -2.36
N PHE A 293 -19.48 -3.78 -1.32
CA PHE A 293 -18.64 -4.50 -0.37
C PHE A 293 -17.68 -5.49 -1.03
N ASP A 294 -18.20 -6.39 -1.86
CA ASP A 294 -17.41 -7.48 -2.45
C ASP A 294 -16.28 -6.97 -3.33
N LYS A 295 -16.58 -5.97 -4.16
CA LYS A 295 -15.59 -5.35 -5.05
C LYS A 295 -14.58 -4.52 -4.26
N SER A 296 -14.99 -3.85 -3.18
CA SER A 296 -14.11 -3.11 -2.29
C SER A 296 -13.10 -4.02 -1.59
N ILE A 297 -13.53 -5.18 -1.08
CA ILE A 297 -12.61 -6.21 -0.54
C ILE A 297 -11.62 -6.69 -1.62
N GLN A 298 -12.10 -6.94 -2.83
CA GLN A 298 -11.25 -7.38 -3.94
C GLN A 298 -10.23 -6.31 -4.35
N VAL A 299 -10.63 -5.03 -4.43
CA VAL A 299 -9.71 -3.90 -4.69
C VAL A 299 -8.62 -3.82 -3.63
N GLN A 300 -9.00 -3.89 -2.35
CA GLN A 300 -8.04 -3.89 -1.24
C GLN A 300 -7.06 -5.07 -1.32
N THR A 301 -7.56 -6.27 -1.61
CA THR A 301 -6.73 -7.47 -1.71
C THR A 301 -5.73 -7.37 -2.86
N ILE A 302 -6.19 -6.96 -4.04
CA ILE A 302 -5.32 -6.82 -5.22
C ILE A 302 -4.27 -5.73 -4.99
N THR A 303 -4.65 -4.61 -4.38
CA THR A 303 -3.69 -3.56 -4.00
C THR A 303 -2.63 -4.11 -3.03
N ALA A 304 -3.04 -4.80 -1.97
CA ALA A 304 -2.13 -5.35 -0.96
C ALA A 304 -1.10 -6.34 -1.54
N ILE A 305 -1.55 -7.29 -2.38
CA ILE A 305 -0.64 -8.27 -3.01
C ILE A 305 0.29 -7.61 -4.04
N THR A 306 -0.19 -6.57 -4.74
CA THR A 306 0.63 -5.79 -5.68
C THR A 306 1.73 -5.03 -4.94
N LEU A 307 1.42 -4.41 -3.81
CA LEU A 307 2.40 -3.73 -2.97
C LEU A 307 3.46 -4.72 -2.46
N MET A 308 3.06 -5.90 -2.00
CA MET A 308 3.99 -6.93 -1.54
C MET A 308 4.96 -7.36 -2.65
N ASP A 309 4.46 -7.65 -3.84
CA ASP A 309 5.27 -8.06 -4.99
C ASP A 309 6.19 -6.94 -5.47
N ALA A 310 5.71 -5.69 -5.47
CA ALA A 310 6.52 -4.53 -5.82
C ALA A 310 7.68 -4.31 -4.82
N PHE A 311 7.45 -4.52 -3.52
CA PHE A 311 8.53 -4.49 -2.52
C PHE A 311 9.53 -5.62 -2.70
N ILE A 312 9.10 -6.83 -3.05
CA ILE A 312 10.01 -7.96 -3.33
C ILE A 312 10.94 -7.61 -4.49
N SER A 313 10.39 -7.10 -5.60
CA SER A 313 11.17 -6.70 -6.77
C SER A 313 12.07 -5.47 -6.48
N CYS A 314 11.58 -4.48 -5.74
CA CYS A 314 12.35 -3.30 -5.35
C CYS A 314 13.55 -3.66 -4.47
N TRP A 315 13.35 -4.53 -3.48
CA TRP A 315 14.39 -4.95 -2.54
C TRP A 315 15.47 -5.80 -3.19
N ASP A 316 15.14 -6.57 -4.24
CA ASP A 316 16.14 -7.25 -5.07
C ASP A 316 17.13 -6.23 -5.67
N GLU A 317 16.61 -5.23 -6.35
CA GLU A 317 17.46 -4.21 -6.96
C GLU A 317 18.27 -3.42 -5.94
N LYS A 318 17.65 -3.03 -4.80
CA LYS A 318 18.34 -2.27 -3.75
C LYS A 318 19.60 -2.97 -3.25
N TYR A 319 19.51 -4.23 -2.90
CA TYR A 319 20.65 -4.97 -2.34
C TYR A 319 21.58 -5.54 -3.40
N ARG A 320 21.13 -5.67 -4.65
CA ARG A 320 21.96 -6.03 -5.79
C ARG A 320 22.84 -4.86 -6.23
N SER A 321 22.26 -3.69 -6.45
CA SER A 321 22.99 -2.47 -6.83
C SER A 321 23.77 -1.86 -5.67
N ASN A 322 23.19 -1.90 -4.48
CA ASN A 322 23.78 -1.40 -3.23
C ASN A 322 24.29 0.07 -3.31
N ARG A 323 23.59 0.92 -4.07
CA ARG A 323 24.01 2.28 -4.42
C ARG A 323 24.02 3.23 -3.22
N ILE A 324 25.03 4.09 -3.15
CA ILE A 324 25.19 5.21 -2.20
C ILE A 324 23.97 6.15 -2.22
N ARG A 325 23.66 6.78 -1.08
CA ARG A 325 22.61 7.80 -0.94
C ARG A 325 23.10 9.20 -1.29
N PRO A 326 22.21 10.13 -1.73
CA PRO A 326 22.54 11.52 -2.00
C PRO A 326 23.25 12.21 -0.82
N GLU A 327 22.72 12.07 0.40
CA GLU A 327 23.32 12.63 1.63
C GLU A 327 24.79 12.25 1.76
N THR A 328 25.10 10.97 1.61
CA THR A 328 26.47 10.47 1.74
C THR A 328 27.39 11.04 0.64
N TYR A 329 26.91 11.11 -0.61
CA TYR A 329 27.69 11.64 -1.71
C TYR A 329 27.90 13.14 -1.58
N ILE A 330 26.84 13.90 -1.29
CA ILE A 330 26.89 15.35 -1.18
C ILE A 330 27.81 15.76 -0.04
N ASN A 331 27.70 15.14 1.14
CA ASN A 331 28.56 15.46 2.27
C ASN A 331 30.05 15.15 2.01
N ARG A 332 30.35 14.14 1.19
CA ARG A 332 31.76 13.80 0.89
C ARG A 332 32.40 14.65 -0.20
N TYR A 333 31.61 15.07 -1.20
CA TYR A 333 32.19 15.59 -2.45
C TYR A 333 31.68 16.98 -2.84
N ILE A 334 30.64 17.52 -2.18
CA ILE A 334 30.05 18.81 -2.54
C ILE A 334 30.00 19.75 -1.34
N ASP A 335 29.27 19.38 -0.28
CA ASP A 335 29.05 20.23 0.89
C ASP A 335 28.86 19.35 2.15
N VAL A 336 29.84 19.36 3.03
CA VAL A 336 29.87 18.57 4.28
C VAL A 336 28.76 18.96 5.27
N THR A 337 28.17 20.14 5.11
CA THR A 337 27.12 20.67 6.00
C THR A 337 25.72 20.42 5.49
N TRP A 338 25.58 19.95 4.25
CA TRP A 338 24.27 19.73 3.66
C TRP A 338 23.50 18.59 4.35
N THR A 339 22.22 18.82 4.56
CA THR A 339 21.29 17.82 5.13
C THR A 339 20.04 17.70 4.25
N PRO A 340 19.51 16.50 4.03
CA PRO A 340 18.23 16.33 3.34
C PRO A 340 17.08 16.82 4.22
N ILE A 341 15.94 17.19 3.63
CA ILE A 341 14.71 17.52 4.38
C ILE A 341 14.17 16.28 5.09
N LEU A 342 14.17 15.16 4.37
CA LEU A 342 13.70 13.89 4.90
C LEU A 342 14.87 13.06 5.39
N GLN A 343 14.67 12.37 6.51
CA GLN A 343 15.67 11.45 7.01
C GLN A 343 15.93 10.33 6.00
N THR A 344 17.20 10.12 5.68
CA THR A 344 17.63 9.04 4.80
C THR A 344 17.27 7.67 5.40
N PRO A 345 16.47 6.84 4.68
CA PRO A 345 16.06 5.53 5.22
C PRO A 345 17.20 4.50 5.22
N PRO A 346 17.16 3.50 6.14
CA PRO A 346 18.26 2.56 6.35
C PRO A 346 18.29 1.40 5.34
N PHE A 347 18.45 1.71 4.06
CA PHE A 347 18.62 0.74 2.96
C PHE A 347 19.21 1.41 1.72
N PRO A 348 19.81 0.63 0.78
CA PRO A 348 20.41 1.16 -0.43
C PRO A 348 19.49 2.04 -1.26
N GLU A 349 20.08 2.93 -2.04
CA GLU A 349 19.34 3.98 -2.70
C GLU A 349 18.48 3.49 -3.86
N TYR A 350 19.05 2.74 -4.82
CA TYR A 350 18.42 2.39 -6.10
C TYR A 350 17.64 1.07 -6.04
N THR A 351 16.40 1.03 -6.50
CA THR A 351 15.52 2.09 -6.97
C THR A 351 14.72 2.72 -5.83
N SER A 352 14.09 3.89 -6.07
CA SER A 352 13.18 4.50 -5.11
C SER A 352 12.00 3.58 -4.78
N GLY A 353 11.87 3.21 -3.50
CA GLY A 353 10.77 2.36 -3.02
C GLY A 353 9.40 3.00 -3.26
N HIS A 354 9.24 4.29 -2.89
CA HIS A 354 8.00 5.03 -3.13
C HIS A 354 7.62 5.06 -4.61
N SER A 355 8.59 5.33 -5.50
CA SER A 355 8.33 5.36 -6.94
C SER A 355 7.81 4.03 -7.46
N MET A 356 8.43 2.94 -7.02
CA MET A 356 8.09 1.61 -7.50
C MET A 356 6.72 1.14 -6.99
N ILE A 357 6.48 1.23 -5.68
CA ILE A 357 5.22 0.74 -5.12
C ILE A 357 4.03 1.61 -5.51
N SER A 358 4.24 2.94 -5.58
CA SER A 358 3.17 3.87 -5.97
C SER A 358 2.75 3.66 -7.42
N SER A 359 3.72 3.46 -8.33
CA SER A 359 3.40 3.19 -9.73
C SER A 359 2.72 1.83 -9.93
N ALA A 360 3.08 0.82 -9.13
CA ALA A 360 2.41 -0.48 -9.16
C ALA A 360 0.97 -0.38 -8.63
N ALA A 361 0.77 0.29 -7.50
CA ALA A 361 -0.56 0.54 -6.94
C ALA A 361 -1.45 1.36 -7.89
N ALA A 362 -0.91 2.45 -8.46
CA ALA A 362 -1.64 3.28 -9.42
C ALA A 362 -2.09 2.48 -10.63
N ALA A 363 -1.27 1.58 -11.18
CA ALA A 363 -1.63 0.77 -12.33
C ALA A 363 -2.82 -0.17 -12.04
N VAL A 364 -2.85 -0.83 -10.88
CA VAL A 364 -3.96 -1.73 -10.52
C VAL A 364 -5.21 -0.95 -10.13
N LEU A 365 -5.09 0.17 -9.41
CA LEU A 365 -6.23 1.00 -9.03
C LEU A 365 -6.86 1.69 -10.25
N THR A 366 -6.04 2.17 -11.20
CA THR A 366 -6.53 2.69 -12.49
C THR A 366 -7.34 1.64 -13.25
N TYR A 367 -6.86 0.40 -13.31
CA TYR A 367 -7.62 -0.67 -13.93
C TYR A 367 -8.92 -0.98 -13.21
N LEU A 368 -8.89 -1.06 -11.87
CA LEU A 368 -10.04 -1.52 -11.06
C LEU A 368 -11.12 -0.46 -10.89
N LEU A 369 -10.75 0.82 -10.84
CA LEU A 369 -11.65 1.93 -10.52
C LEU A 369 -11.85 2.93 -11.67
N GLY A 370 -11.05 2.85 -12.71
CA GLY A 370 -11.11 3.71 -13.88
C GLY A 370 -9.94 4.68 -14.00
N ASP A 371 -9.68 5.09 -15.25
CA ASP A 371 -8.75 6.17 -15.55
C ASP A 371 -9.40 7.53 -15.19
N ASN A 372 -8.58 8.54 -14.88
CA ASN A 372 -9.05 9.87 -14.46
C ASN A 372 -9.99 9.87 -13.24
N PHE A 373 -9.81 8.90 -12.33
CA PHE A 373 -10.54 8.83 -11.08
C PHE A 373 -10.02 9.89 -10.10
N SER A 374 -10.84 10.92 -9.84
CA SER A 374 -10.50 11.99 -8.88
C SER A 374 -10.87 11.56 -7.45
N PHE A 375 -9.96 11.78 -6.53
CA PHE A 375 -10.17 11.49 -5.10
C PHE A 375 -9.47 12.49 -4.21
N THR A 376 -9.95 12.63 -2.98
CA THR A 376 -9.28 13.40 -1.94
C THR A 376 -8.72 12.43 -0.91
N ASP A 377 -7.40 12.44 -0.77
CA ASP A 377 -6.67 11.66 0.20
C ASP A 377 -6.54 12.44 1.50
N ASP A 378 -7.11 11.92 2.57
CA ASP A 378 -7.08 12.46 3.93
C ASP A 378 -6.31 11.57 4.92
N SER A 379 -5.60 10.56 4.43
CA SER A 379 -4.91 9.58 5.26
C SER A 379 -3.80 10.17 6.14
N GLU A 380 -3.23 11.31 5.74
CA GLU A 380 -2.16 12.00 6.49
C GLU A 380 -2.69 13.04 7.50
N VAL A 381 -4.01 13.24 7.60
CA VAL A 381 -4.62 14.17 8.56
C VAL A 381 -4.29 13.80 10.01
N MET A 382 -4.15 12.51 10.32
CA MET A 382 -3.70 12.05 11.63
C MET A 382 -2.29 12.52 12.03
N PHE A 383 -1.49 12.94 11.05
CA PHE A 383 -0.16 13.53 11.24
C PHE A 383 -0.17 15.06 11.05
N GLU A 384 -1.34 15.68 11.17
CA GLU A 384 -1.56 17.14 11.07
C GLU A 384 -1.25 17.72 9.67
N LEU A 385 -1.24 16.87 8.62
CA LEU A 385 -1.08 17.30 7.24
C LEU A 385 -2.44 17.49 6.57
N PRO A 386 -2.61 18.56 5.77
CA PRO A 386 -3.90 18.81 5.10
C PRO A 386 -4.20 17.74 4.04
N PRO A 387 -5.48 17.43 3.79
CA PRO A 387 -5.86 16.54 2.70
C PRO A 387 -5.37 17.05 1.35
N ARG A 388 -5.05 16.12 0.44
CA ARG A 388 -4.65 16.45 -0.95
C ARG A 388 -5.61 15.81 -1.94
N THR A 389 -5.97 16.58 -2.99
CA THR A 389 -6.85 16.09 -4.06
C THR A 389 -6.04 15.76 -5.30
N PHE A 390 -6.29 14.57 -5.83
CA PHE A 390 -5.66 14.06 -7.05
C PHE A 390 -6.73 13.76 -8.11
N HIS A 391 -6.40 13.99 -9.38
CA HIS A 391 -7.30 13.75 -10.52
C HIS A 391 -7.11 12.34 -11.13
N SER A 392 -6.09 11.62 -10.69
CA SER A 392 -5.86 10.22 -11.05
C SER A 392 -4.89 9.56 -10.07
N PHE A 393 -4.90 8.23 -10.00
CA PHE A 393 -3.91 7.47 -9.25
C PHE A 393 -2.48 7.67 -9.79
N GLN A 394 -2.35 7.87 -11.10
CA GLN A 394 -1.06 8.16 -11.72
C GLN A 394 -0.50 9.52 -11.28
N GLN A 395 -1.34 10.54 -11.13
CA GLN A 395 -0.91 11.84 -10.59
C GLN A 395 -0.39 11.69 -9.16
N ALA A 396 -1.11 10.98 -8.28
CA ALA A 396 -0.66 10.72 -6.92
C ALA A 396 0.67 9.93 -6.89
N ALA A 397 0.81 8.92 -7.74
CA ALA A 397 2.05 8.14 -7.84
C ALA A 397 3.24 8.97 -8.34
N ASN A 398 3.02 9.89 -9.28
CA ASN A 398 4.06 10.80 -9.77
C ASN A 398 4.50 11.78 -8.66
N GLU A 399 3.56 12.31 -7.89
CA GLU A 399 3.87 13.19 -6.77
C GLU A 399 4.63 12.43 -5.67
N ALA A 400 4.19 11.22 -5.31
CA ALA A 400 4.88 10.34 -4.37
C ALA A 400 6.31 10.00 -4.82
N ALA A 401 6.53 9.81 -6.10
CA ALA A 401 7.85 9.56 -6.66
C ALA A 401 8.75 10.80 -6.57
N LEU A 402 8.28 11.97 -7.01
CA LEU A 402 9.03 13.23 -6.98
C LEU A 402 9.32 13.71 -5.55
N SER A 403 8.46 13.41 -4.59
CA SER A 403 8.65 13.73 -3.18
C SER A 403 10.00 13.27 -2.64
N ARG A 404 10.55 12.19 -3.20
CA ARG A 404 11.81 11.59 -2.73
C ARG A 404 13.05 12.36 -3.23
N LEU A 405 12.94 12.94 -4.44
CA LEU A 405 13.93 13.87 -4.96
C LEU A 405 13.91 15.18 -4.16
N TYR A 406 12.71 15.74 -3.95
CA TYR A 406 12.52 16.97 -3.18
C TYR A 406 12.96 16.81 -1.73
N GLY A 407 12.69 15.66 -1.13
CA GLY A 407 13.14 15.29 0.21
C GLY A 407 14.66 15.07 0.36
N GLY A 408 15.41 15.04 -0.76
CA GLY A 408 16.86 14.93 -0.74
C GLY A 408 17.41 13.52 -0.55
N ILE A 409 16.61 12.47 -0.72
CA ILE A 409 17.00 11.09 -0.34
C ILE A 409 17.11 10.11 -1.52
N HIS A 410 16.74 10.55 -2.72
CA HIS A 410 16.86 9.76 -3.97
C HIS A 410 17.33 10.61 -5.13
N PHE A 411 18.13 10.00 -6.02
CA PHE A 411 18.52 10.59 -7.30
C PHE A 411 17.37 10.45 -8.32
N ARG A 412 17.36 11.31 -9.36
CA ARG A 412 16.30 11.30 -10.38
C ARG A 412 16.18 9.98 -11.12
N ASP A 413 17.29 9.39 -11.56
CA ASP A 413 17.26 8.11 -12.26
C ASP A 413 16.64 6.97 -11.40
N SER A 414 16.86 7.02 -10.08
CA SER A 414 16.23 6.09 -9.14
C SER A 414 14.70 6.28 -9.05
N VAL A 415 14.27 7.53 -9.08
CA VAL A 415 12.85 7.90 -9.08
C VAL A 415 12.18 7.41 -10.36
N GLU A 416 12.71 7.79 -11.53
CA GLU A 416 12.12 7.48 -12.83
C GLU A 416 12.17 5.98 -13.15
N ASN A 417 13.32 5.34 -12.91
CA ASN A 417 13.47 3.90 -13.14
C ASN A 417 12.63 3.06 -12.17
N GLY A 418 12.42 3.56 -10.95
CA GLY A 418 11.48 2.97 -9.99
C GLY A 418 10.03 3.01 -10.51
N GLN A 419 9.61 4.13 -11.10
CA GLN A 419 8.29 4.25 -11.73
C GLN A 419 8.13 3.28 -12.90
N VAL A 420 9.13 3.18 -13.77
CA VAL A 420 9.10 2.24 -14.91
C VAL A 420 8.96 0.79 -14.44
N ALA A 421 9.75 0.37 -13.46
CA ALA A 421 9.71 -1.00 -12.93
C ALA A 421 8.40 -1.27 -12.19
N GLY A 422 7.94 -0.34 -11.35
CA GLY A 422 6.67 -0.46 -10.61
C GLY A 422 5.47 -0.57 -11.53
N LYS A 423 5.41 0.24 -12.58
CA LYS A 423 4.36 0.15 -13.60
C LYS A 423 4.31 -1.24 -14.23
N LYS A 424 5.46 -1.82 -14.59
CA LYS A 424 5.53 -3.19 -15.16
C LYS A 424 5.00 -4.24 -14.18
N VAL A 425 5.30 -4.14 -12.89
CA VAL A 425 4.74 -5.02 -11.85
C VAL A 425 3.23 -4.90 -11.82
N GLY A 426 2.70 -3.67 -11.73
CA GLY A 426 1.25 -3.43 -11.70
C GLY A 426 0.55 -3.91 -12.95
N GLU A 427 1.09 -3.65 -14.14
CA GLU A 427 0.55 -4.14 -15.43
C GLU A 427 0.54 -5.68 -15.52
N TYR A 428 1.54 -6.35 -14.97
CA TYR A 428 1.57 -7.81 -14.90
C TYR A 428 0.47 -8.36 -13.98
N VAL A 429 0.29 -7.73 -12.81
CA VAL A 429 -0.82 -8.08 -11.91
C VAL A 429 -2.16 -7.85 -12.62
N VAL A 430 -2.35 -6.70 -13.29
CA VAL A 430 -3.55 -6.41 -14.10
C VAL A 430 -3.78 -7.49 -15.16
N GLY A 431 -2.73 -7.89 -15.88
CA GLY A 431 -2.81 -8.98 -16.87
C GLY A 431 -3.27 -10.31 -16.24
N THR A 432 -2.80 -10.60 -15.04
CA THR A 432 -3.14 -11.84 -14.32
C THR A 432 -4.58 -11.83 -13.81
N ILE A 433 -5.03 -10.73 -13.19
CA ILE A 433 -6.41 -10.62 -12.69
C ILE A 433 -7.43 -10.58 -13.84
N LYS A 434 -7.09 -10.01 -14.99
CA LYS A 434 -7.91 -10.09 -16.22
C LYS A 434 -8.14 -11.54 -16.65
N LYS A 435 -7.09 -12.36 -16.66
CA LYS A 435 -7.19 -13.79 -17.00
C LYS A 435 -8.05 -14.55 -15.99
N ALA A 436 -8.06 -14.13 -14.73
CA ALA A 436 -8.94 -14.66 -13.68
C ALA A 436 -10.40 -14.17 -13.79
N GLY A 437 -10.74 -13.33 -14.78
CA GLY A 437 -12.09 -12.82 -15.01
C GLY A 437 -12.46 -11.57 -14.19
N ILE A 438 -11.51 -10.96 -13.48
CA ILE A 438 -11.75 -9.73 -12.73
C ILE A 438 -11.83 -8.56 -13.70
N LYS A 439 -13.00 -7.89 -13.71
CA LYS A 439 -13.27 -6.77 -14.62
C LYS A 439 -12.86 -5.45 -14.00
N GLY A 440 -12.31 -4.57 -14.83
CA GLY A 440 -12.02 -3.19 -14.47
C GLY A 440 -13.28 -2.35 -14.27
N GLY A 441 -13.11 -1.19 -13.66
CA GLY A 441 -14.07 -0.10 -13.70
C GLY A 441 -13.97 0.55 -15.08
N GLY A 442 -14.98 0.36 -15.91
CA GLY A 442 -15.17 1.08 -17.18
C GLY A 442 -16.13 2.21 -16.96
#